data_78c1a97025e2e9fb5ca3f7e97ff06759
#
_entry.id   78c1a97025e2e9fb5ca3f7e97ff06759
#
_cell.length_a   1.000
_cell.length_b   1.000
_cell.length_c   1.000
_cell.angle_alpha   90.00
_cell.angle_beta   90.00
_cell.angle_gamma   90.00
#
_symmetry.space_group_name_H-M   'P 1'
#
loop_
_entity.id
_entity.type
_entity.pdbx_description
1 polymer ?
#
loop_
_entity_poly.entity_id
_entity_poly.type
_entity_poly.pdbx_seq_one_letter_code
_entity_poly.pdbx_strand_id
1 'polypeptide(L)'
;MTATLEHTNFTVRDPKATAAWMRDVFGWKTRWEGAAIAGGYTVHVGSTHTYLALYAPENPRPAGESSYDTVGGLNHVGVLVDDLDATEAKVRAAGFKPHNHADYEPGRRFYFDDDNGIEFEVVAYD
;
A
#
# COMPACT_ATOMS: atom_id res chain seq x y z
N MET A 1 8.97 17.87 -21.25
CA MET A 1 8.27 16.65 -20.85
C MET A 1 7.71 16.77 -19.45
N THR A 2 6.70 16.02 -19.14
CA THR A 2 6.13 15.98 -17.80
C THR A 2 6.79 14.87 -16.99
N ALA A 3 7.16 15.16 -15.76
CA ALA A 3 7.73 14.16 -14.87
C ALA A 3 6.67 13.10 -14.53
N THR A 4 7.13 11.89 -14.26
CA THR A 4 6.28 10.76 -13.90
C THR A 4 6.50 10.42 -12.43
N LEU A 5 5.41 10.23 -11.68
CA LEU A 5 5.50 9.72 -10.33
C LEU A 5 5.91 8.25 -10.38
N GLU A 6 7.08 7.94 -9.84
CA GLU A 6 7.63 6.58 -9.93
C GLU A 6 7.31 5.72 -8.72
N HIS A 7 7.60 6.24 -7.51
CA HIS A 7 7.40 5.44 -6.31
C HIS A 7 7.12 6.31 -5.10
N THR A 8 6.57 5.67 -4.08
CA THR A 8 6.42 6.23 -2.73
C THR A 8 7.13 5.29 -1.77
N ASN A 9 7.86 5.86 -0.82
CA ASN A 9 8.60 5.09 0.19
C ASN A 9 7.98 5.33 1.56
N PHE A 10 7.69 4.26 2.28
CA PHE A 10 7.24 4.37 3.67
C PHE A 10 7.73 3.19 4.49
N THR A 11 7.77 3.40 5.79
CA THR A 11 8.29 2.40 6.73
C THR A 11 7.21 1.39 7.09
N VAL A 12 7.59 0.11 7.04
CA VAL A 12 6.73 -1.01 7.44
C VAL A 12 7.52 -1.89 8.41
N ARG A 13 6.81 -2.73 9.16
CA ARG A 13 7.46 -3.62 10.13
C ARG A 13 8.22 -4.75 9.44
N ASP A 14 7.62 -5.34 8.41
CA ASP A 14 8.20 -6.48 7.69
C ASP A 14 7.96 -6.28 6.18
N PRO A 15 8.96 -5.76 5.45
CA PRO A 15 8.80 -5.49 4.02
C PRO A 15 8.46 -6.72 3.18
N LYS A 16 9.04 -7.88 3.52
CA LYS A 16 8.78 -9.10 2.75
C LYS A 16 7.36 -9.60 2.96
N ALA A 17 6.86 -9.60 4.20
CA ALA A 17 5.48 -9.99 4.49
C ALA A 17 4.48 -9.00 3.87
N THR A 18 4.77 -7.70 3.93
CA THR A 18 3.93 -6.68 3.34
C THR A 18 3.86 -6.85 1.83
N ALA A 19 5.01 -7.05 1.16
CA ALA A 19 5.03 -7.28 -0.27
C ALA A 19 4.28 -8.57 -0.65
N ALA A 20 4.34 -9.58 0.19
CA ALA A 20 3.67 -10.86 -0.08
C ALA A 20 2.15 -10.69 -0.17
N TRP A 21 1.53 -10.00 0.80
CA TRP A 21 0.08 -9.80 0.71
C TRP A 21 -0.29 -8.87 -0.45
N MET A 22 0.56 -7.90 -0.79
CA MET A 22 0.30 -7.02 -1.92
C MET A 22 0.32 -7.78 -3.25
N ARG A 23 1.22 -8.77 -3.39
CA ARG A 23 1.22 -9.64 -4.57
C ARG A 23 -0.07 -10.43 -4.68
N ASP A 24 -0.54 -10.97 -3.56
CA ASP A 24 -1.76 -11.79 -3.55
C ASP A 24 -3.02 -10.97 -3.82
N VAL A 25 -3.10 -9.78 -3.25
CA VAL A 25 -4.32 -8.95 -3.33
C VAL A 25 -4.34 -8.12 -4.62
N PHE A 26 -3.21 -7.49 -4.98
CA PHE A 26 -3.17 -6.55 -6.10
C PHE A 26 -2.58 -7.13 -7.38
N GLY A 27 -2.01 -8.33 -7.33
CA GLY A 27 -1.36 -8.91 -8.49
C GLY A 27 -0.04 -8.25 -8.85
N TRP A 28 0.54 -7.51 -7.93
CA TRP A 28 1.84 -6.85 -8.12
C TRP A 28 2.96 -7.86 -8.05
N LYS A 29 4.17 -7.39 -8.33
CA LYS A 29 5.38 -8.22 -8.24
C LYS A 29 6.47 -7.46 -7.50
N THR A 30 7.37 -8.20 -6.89
CA THR A 30 8.60 -7.63 -6.33
C THR A 30 9.52 -7.30 -7.50
N ARG A 31 9.87 -6.02 -7.62
CA ARG A 31 10.73 -5.53 -8.71
C ARG A 31 12.19 -5.62 -8.32
N TRP A 32 12.49 -5.40 -7.05
CA TRP A 32 13.84 -5.47 -6.49
C TRP A 32 13.74 -5.49 -4.97
N GLU A 33 14.74 -6.08 -4.31
CA GLU A 33 14.84 -6.01 -2.85
C GLU A 33 16.30 -6.14 -2.43
N GLY A 34 16.62 -5.56 -1.26
CA GLY A 34 17.99 -5.63 -0.77
C GLY A 34 18.20 -4.79 0.48
N ALA A 35 19.46 -4.81 0.94
CA ALA A 35 19.87 -4.02 2.10
C ALA A 35 19.73 -2.52 1.81
N ALA A 36 19.35 -1.78 2.84
CA ALA A 36 19.12 -0.34 2.76
C ALA A 36 19.93 0.37 3.86
N ILE A 37 19.73 1.68 3.94
CA ILE A 37 20.44 2.51 4.92
C ILE A 37 20.09 2.10 6.34
N ALA A 38 20.95 2.47 7.30
CA ALA A 38 20.73 2.29 8.74
C ALA A 38 20.48 0.82 9.13
N GLY A 39 21.17 -0.11 8.47
CA GLY A 39 20.98 -1.54 8.76
C GLY A 39 19.63 -2.08 8.36
N GLY A 40 18.89 -1.33 7.57
CA GLY A 40 17.54 -1.70 7.17
C GLY A 40 17.47 -2.56 5.91
N TYR A 41 16.24 -2.81 5.49
CA TYR A 41 15.95 -3.60 4.30
C TYR A 41 14.82 -2.94 3.53
N THR A 42 14.81 -3.07 2.21
CA THR A 42 13.74 -2.52 1.40
C THR A 42 13.28 -3.52 0.33
N VAL A 43 11.98 -3.49 0.04
CA VAL A 43 11.37 -4.28 -1.03
C VAL A 43 10.61 -3.32 -1.93
N HIS A 44 10.88 -3.37 -3.23
CA HIS A 44 10.14 -2.61 -4.23
C HIS A 44 9.06 -3.51 -4.84
N VAL A 45 7.79 -3.20 -4.57
CA VAL A 45 6.66 -4.00 -5.03
C VAL A 45 5.68 -3.12 -5.79
N GLY A 46 5.22 -3.57 -6.94
CA GLY A 46 4.28 -2.79 -7.73
C GLY A 46 4.06 -3.33 -9.12
N SER A 47 3.64 -2.44 -10.01
CA SER A 47 3.38 -2.73 -11.40
C SER A 47 4.61 -2.40 -12.25
N THR A 48 4.44 -2.39 -13.59
CA THR A 48 5.53 -2.09 -14.51
C THR A 48 6.02 -0.64 -14.38
N HIS A 49 5.10 0.30 -14.12
CA HIS A 49 5.42 1.73 -14.18
C HIS A 49 5.59 2.39 -12.82
N THR A 50 4.92 1.87 -11.79
CA THR A 50 4.94 2.45 -10.46
C THR A 50 5.12 1.38 -9.40
N TYR A 51 5.67 1.76 -8.25
CA TYR A 51 5.85 0.82 -7.16
C TYR A 51 5.88 1.51 -5.80
N LEU A 52 5.74 0.72 -4.77
CA LEU A 52 5.96 1.15 -3.39
C LEU A 52 7.31 0.62 -2.94
N ALA A 53 8.11 1.49 -2.34
CA ALA A 53 9.36 1.09 -1.70
C ALA A 53 9.05 0.88 -0.22
N LEU A 54 9.02 -0.39 0.19
CA LEU A 54 8.69 -0.78 1.55
C LEU A 54 9.99 -0.90 2.34
N TYR A 55 10.19 0.03 3.26
CA TYR A 55 11.43 0.11 4.03
C TYR A 55 11.19 -0.30 5.48
N ALA A 56 12.15 -1.04 6.06
CA ALA A 56 12.17 -1.25 7.50
C ALA A 56 13.58 -0.98 8.00
N PRO A 57 13.76 -0.09 8.99
CA PRO A 57 15.03 0.03 9.68
C PRO A 57 15.28 -1.21 10.54
N GLU A 58 16.45 -1.30 11.14
CA GLU A 58 16.79 -2.43 12.00
C GLU A 58 15.81 -2.60 13.14
N ASN A 59 15.35 -1.48 13.73
CA ASN A 59 14.38 -1.50 14.85
C ASN A 59 13.25 -0.50 14.56
N PRO A 60 12.24 -0.91 13.79
CA PRO A 60 11.12 0.01 13.47
C PRO A 60 10.32 0.35 14.73
N ARG A 61 9.89 1.62 14.82
CA ARG A 61 9.07 2.10 15.92
C ARG A 61 7.59 1.98 15.53
N PRO A 62 6.69 1.78 16.52
CA PRO A 62 5.26 1.76 16.25
C PRO A 62 4.78 3.06 15.61
N ALA A 63 3.65 2.99 14.90
CA ALA A 63 3.00 4.17 14.35
C ALA A 63 2.63 5.14 15.47
N GLY A 64 2.81 6.42 15.19
CA GLY A 64 2.47 7.48 16.15
C GLY A 64 1.02 7.91 16.01
N GLU A 65 0.78 9.24 16.15
CA GLU A 65 -0.55 9.82 16.04
C GLU A 65 -1.07 9.77 14.61
N SER A 66 -2.32 10.20 14.43
CA SER A 66 -2.98 10.18 13.13
C SER A 66 -2.19 10.93 12.07
N SER A 67 -1.95 10.27 10.95
CA SER A 67 -1.29 10.88 9.79
C SER A 67 -2.15 11.97 9.15
N TYR A 68 -3.46 11.94 9.34
CA TYR A 68 -4.38 12.91 8.75
C TYR A 68 -4.23 14.31 9.36
N ASP A 69 -3.74 14.40 10.58
CA ASP A 69 -3.55 15.68 11.26
C ASP A 69 -2.13 16.17 11.24
N THR A 70 -1.20 15.38 10.74
CA THR A 70 0.23 15.70 10.75
C THR A 70 0.69 16.12 9.37
N VAL A 71 1.25 17.33 9.25
CA VAL A 71 1.79 17.81 7.98
C VAL A 71 2.86 16.83 7.51
N GLY A 72 2.75 16.39 6.25
CA GLY A 72 3.65 15.41 5.67
C GLY A 72 3.28 13.96 5.97
N GLY A 73 2.20 13.70 6.72
CA GLY A 73 1.77 12.35 7.04
C GLY A 73 1.24 11.62 5.81
N LEU A 74 1.49 10.30 5.77
CA LEU A 74 0.94 9.44 4.73
C LEU A 74 -0.49 9.04 5.13
N ASN A 75 -1.48 9.62 4.48
CA ASN A 75 -2.89 9.36 4.81
C ASN A 75 -3.36 8.02 4.30
N HIS A 76 -3.21 7.79 3.00
CA HIS A 76 -3.54 6.50 2.41
C HIS A 76 -2.84 6.31 1.08
N VAL A 77 -2.83 5.08 0.60
CA VAL A 77 -2.33 4.71 -0.72
C VAL A 77 -3.53 4.33 -1.58
N GLY A 78 -3.69 4.99 -2.72
CA GLY A 78 -4.78 4.70 -3.66
C GLY A 78 -4.36 3.68 -4.69
N VAL A 79 -5.18 2.65 -4.90
CA VAL A 79 -4.93 1.58 -5.85
C VAL A 79 -6.12 1.43 -6.79
N LEU A 80 -5.86 1.56 -8.09
CA LEU A 80 -6.87 1.38 -9.12
C LEU A 80 -6.91 -0.09 -9.53
N VAL A 81 -8.11 -0.67 -9.53
CA VAL A 81 -8.32 -2.06 -9.95
C VAL A 81 -9.43 -2.14 -10.99
N ASP A 82 -9.46 -3.23 -11.73
CA ASP A 82 -10.51 -3.46 -12.73
C ASP A 82 -11.78 -4.03 -12.11
N ASP A 83 -11.62 -4.92 -11.13
CA ASP A 83 -12.73 -5.63 -10.50
C ASP A 83 -12.69 -5.39 -8.98
N LEU A 84 -13.51 -4.44 -8.54
CA LEU A 84 -13.53 -4.03 -7.13
C LEU A 84 -13.99 -5.17 -6.22
N ASP A 85 -15.04 -5.88 -6.61
CA ASP A 85 -15.60 -6.94 -5.78
C ASP A 85 -14.64 -8.12 -5.63
N ALA A 86 -13.95 -8.50 -6.72
CA ALA A 86 -12.94 -9.55 -6.67
C ALA A 86 -11.75 -9.15 -5.78
N THR A 87 -11.34 -7.89 -5.86
CA THR A 87 -10.26 -7.38 -5.02
C THR A 87 -10.68 -7.36 -3.55
N GLU A 88 -11.91 -6.96 -3.26
CA GLU A 88 -12.41 -6.98 -1.88
C GLU A 88 -12.37 -8.40 -1.29
N ALA A 89 -12.74 -9.40 -2.09
CA ALA A 89 -12.68 -10.81 -1.65
C ALA A 89 -11.24 -11.21 -1.29
N LYS A 90 -10.27 -10.76 -2.09
CA LYS A 90 -8.85 -11.05 -1.82
C LYS A 90 -8.35 -10.34 -0.56
N VAL A 91 -8.82 -9.10 -0.32
CA VAL A 91 -8.50 -8.35 0.90
C VAL A 91 -8.99 -9.12 2.12
N ARG A 92 -10.22 -9.61 2.09
CA ARG A 92 -10.78 -10.41 3.19
C ARG A 92 -10.02 -11.72 3.37
N ALA A 93 -9.66 -12.39 2.28
CA ALA A 93 -8.90 -13.63 2.34
C ALA A 93 -7.51 -13.42 2.93
N ALA A 94 -6.93 -12.23 2.76
CA ALA A 94 -5.64 -11.88 3.35
C ALA A 94 -5.75 -11.54 4.84
N GLY A 95 -6.96 -11.49 5.39
CA GLY A 95 -7.19 -11.23 6.80
C GLY A 95 -7.47 -9.78 7.15
N PHE A 96 -7.64 -8.91 6.16
CA PHE A 96 -7.95 -7.50 6.39
C PHE A 96 -9.46 -7.28 6.30
N LYS A 97 -9.91 -6.17 6.90
CA LYS A 97 -11.34 -5.85 6.97
C LYS A 97 -11.67 -4.62 6.12
N PRO A 98 -12.37 -4.77 4.98
CA PRO A 98 -12.81 -3.61 4.21
C PRO A 98 -13.80 -2.75 4.98
N HIS A 99 -13.69 -1.44 4.80
CA HIS A 99 -14.60 -0.46 5.43
C HIS A 99 -14.77 0.77 4.52
N ASN A 100 -15.67 1.67 4.91
CA ASN A 100 -15.92 2.94 4.24
C ASN A 100 -16.22 2.77 2.74
N HIS A 101 -17.12 1.83 2.43
CA HIS A 101 -17.58 1.62 1.06
C HIS A 101 -18.31 2.87 0.56
N ALA A 102 -18.04 3.28 -0.68
CA ALA A 102 -18.67 4.44 -1.27
C ALA A 102 -18.80 4.28 -2.78
N ASP A 103 -19.79 4.95 -3.33
CA ASP A 103 -20.05 4.95 -4.78
C ASP A 103 -20.34 6.39 -5.19
N TYR A 104 -19.30 7.12 -5.57
CA TYR A 104 -19.40 8.50 -6.03
C TYR A 104 -18.24 8.79 -6.98
N GLU A 105 -18.39 9.85 -7.77
CA GLU A 105 -17.36 10.22 -8.73
C GLU A 105 -15.97 10.27 -8.07
N PRO A 106 -14.94 9.67 -8.71
CA PRO A 106 -14.94 9.11 -10.07
C PRO A 106 -15.28 7.62 -10.16
N GLY A 107 -15.66 6.92 -9.06
CA GLY A 107 -16.02 5.52 -9.12
C GLY A 107 -16.30 4.91 -7.76
N ARG A 108 -16.59 3.61 -7.75
CA ARG A 108 -16.82 2.86 -6.50
C ARG A 108 -15.49 2.61 -5.81
N ARG A 109 -15.50 2.55 -4.48
CA ARG A 109 -14.30 2.35 -3.67
C ARG A 109 -14.61 1.72 -2.33
N PHE A 110 -13.57 1.18 -1.72
CA PHE A 110 -13.55 0.82 -0.30
C PHE A 110 -12.15 1.05 0.26
N TYR A 111 -12.05 1.01 1.57
CA TYR A 111 -10.78 1.21 2.27
C TYR A 111 -10.49 0.00 3.15
N PHE A 112 -9.22 -0.21 3.47
CA PHE A 112 -8.81 -1.16 4.51
C PHE A 112 -7.47 -0.73 5.08
N ASP A 113 -7.19 -1.18 6.30
CA ASP A 113 -5.90 -0.91 6.94
C ASP A 113 -5.10 -2.21 6.99
N ASP A 114 -3.78 -2.11 6.78
CA ASP A 114 -2.89 -3.27 6.89
C ASP A 114 -2.37 -3.39 8.33
N ASP A 115 -1.49 -4.38 8.55
CA ASP A 115 -0.91 -4.64 9.87
C ASP A 115 0.00 -3.52 10.36
N ASN A 116 0.46 -2.65 9.47
CA ASN A 116 1.30 -1.49 9.82
C ASN A 116 0.45 -0.27 10.20
N GLY A 117 -0.86 -0.35 10.07
CA GLY A 117 -1.76 0.78 10.28
C GLY A 117 -1.81 1.72 9.07
N ILE A 118 -1.39 1.27 7.91
CA ILE A 118 -1.47 2.06 6.69
C ILE A 118 -2.82 1.82 6.03
N GLU A 119 -3.51 2.91 5.69
CA GLU A 119 -4.80 2.84 5.01
C GLU A 119 -4.61 2.74 3.51
N PHE A 120 -5.37 1.85 2.89
CA PHE A 120 -5.42 1.70 1.44
C PHE A 120 -6.81 2.03 0.94
N GLU A 121 -6.87 2.79 -0.15
CA GLU A 121 -8.11 3.04 -0.88
C GLU A 121 -8.06 2.22 -2.17
N VAL A 122 -9.05 1.36 -2.36
CA VAL A 122 -9.17 0.57 -3.59
C VAL A 122 -10.32 1.16 -4.40
N VAL A 123 -10.06 1.53 -5.63
CA VAL A 123 -11.03 2.23 -6.47
C VAL A 123 -11.11 1.59 -7.85
N ALA A 124 -12.33 1.52 -8.39
CA ALA A 124 -12.56 1.10 -9.76
C ALA A 124 -13.35 2.21 -10.45
N TYR A 125 -12.90 2.62 -11.62
CA TYR A 125 -13.59 3.63 -12.43
C TYR A 125 -14.52 2.94 -13.41
N ASP A 126 -15.69 3.51 -13.58
CA ASP A 126 -16.72 2.99 -14.51
C ASP A 126 -16.43 3.41 -15.95
#